data_1f9685635c698efa5da6bb9e64c421d2
#
_entry.id   1f9685635c698efa5da6bb9e64c421d2
#
_cell.length_a   1.000
_cell.length_b   1.000
_cell.length_c   1.000
_cell.angle_alpha   90.00
_cell.angle_beta   90.00
_cell.angle_gamma   90.00
#
_symmetry.space_group_name_H-M   'P 1'
#
loop_
_entity.id
_entity.type
_entity.pdbx_description
1 polymer ?
#
loop_
_entity_poly.entity_id
_entity_poly.type
_entity_poly.pdbx_seq_one_letter_code
_entity_poly.pdbx_strand_id
1 'polypeptide(L)' 'MANKLKITKKSNVKGEDGYKVFSVRIKEEIVDSLDEIAAESNRSRNELINMMLEFGVNNCEIEEK' A
#
# COMPACT_ATOMS: atom_id res chain seq x y z
N MET A 1 -16.60 -2.57 8.96
CA MET A 1 -15.90 -1.80 9.43
C MET A 1 -15.13 -1.06 8.59
N ALA A 2 -15.16 -0.09 8.56
CA ALA A 2 -14.51 0.63 7.73
C ALA A 2 -13.24 0.92 8.13
N ASN A 3 -12.33 0.70 7.36
CA ASN A 3 -11.13 1.03 7.66
C ASN A 3 -10.86 2.34 7.13
N LYS A 4 -10.75 3.34 7.90
CA LYS A 4 -10.41 4.57 7.48
C LYS A 4 -8.98 4.67 7.28
N LEU A 5 -8.54 5.21 6.18
CA LEU A 5 -7.14 5.44 5.97
C LEU A 5 -6.80 6.67 6.73
N LYS A 6 -5.91 6.53 7.71
CA LYS A 6 -5.49 7.64 8.45
C LYS A 6 -4.35 8.30 7.79
N ILE A 7 -4.42 9.56 7.50
CA ILE A 7 -3.32 10.26 6.89
C ILE A 7 -2.64 11.06 7.95
N THR A 8 -1.44 10.65 8.29
CA THR A 8 -0.72 11.35 9.31
C THR A 8 0.17 12.36 8.68
N LYS A 9 0.41 13.42 9.38
CA LYS A 9 1.28 14.42 8.92
C LYS A 9 2.66 13.92 8.94
N LYS A 10 3.39 14.18 7.91
CA LYS A 10 4.73 13.73 7.84
C LYS A 10 5.56 14.46 8.82
N SER A 11 6.40 13.76 9.48
CA SER A 11 7.29 14.33 10.44
C SER A 11 8.38 15.08 9.73
N ASN A 12 8.89 16.09 10.33
CA ASN A 12 9.98 16.82 9.75
C ASN A 12 11.31 16.29 10.15
N VAL A 13 11.32 15.23 10.91
CA VAL A 13 12.57 14.65 11.33
C VAL A 13 13.14 13.95 10.16
N LYS A 14 14.41 14.22 9.86
CA LYS A 14 14.99 13.64 8.77
C LYS A 14 15.13 12.20 8.85
N GLY A 15 14.80 11.47 7.89
CA GLY A 15 14.97 10.03 7.86
C GLY A 15 14.08 9.26 8.76
N GLU A 16 13.12 9.92 9.36
CA GLU A 16 12.28 9.21 10.29
C GLU A 16 10.84 9.41 9.97
N ASP A 17 10.46 9.20 8.74
CA ASP A 17 9.08 9.38 8.36
C ASP A 17 8.28 8.09 8.49
N GLY A 18 8.90 7.03 8.93
CA GLY A 18 8.17 5.77 9.08
C GLY A 18 8.07 4.94 7.83
N TYR A 19 8.76 5.31 6.78
CA TYR A 19 8.71 4.56 5.54
C TYR A 19 10.07 4.01 5.19
N LYS A 20 10.05 2.91 4.48
CA LYS A 20 11.26 2.31 3.99
C LYS A 20 11.10 2.08 2.52
N VAL A 21 12.18 2.03 1.81
CA VAL A 21 12.13 1.78 0.38
C VAL A 21 12.54 0.35 0.11
N PHE A 22 11.70 -0.39 -0.58
CA PHE A 22 11.97 -1.76 -0.93
C PHE A 22 11.85 -1.92 -2.41
N SER A 23 12.52 -2.89 -2.96
CA SER A 23 12.34 -3.24 -4.35
C SER A 23 11.66 -4.59 -4.40
N VAL A 24 10.58 -4.69 -5.13
CA VAL A 24 9.90 -5.96 -5.28
C VAL A 24 9.55 -6.18 -6.73
N ARG A 25 9.41 -7.41 -7.11
CA ARG A 25 8.99 -7.75 -8.45
C ARG A 25 7.50 -8.06 -8.38
N ILE A 26 6.73 -7.46 -9.27
CA ILE A 26 5.29 -7.62 -9.26
C ILE A 26 4.85 -8.09 -10.63
N LYS A 27 3.90 -9.00 -10.68
CA LYS A 27 3.40 -9.50 -11.94
C LYS A 27 2.83 -8.35 -12.75
N GLU A 28 3.04 -8.42 -14.05
CA GLU A 28 2.59 -7.35 -14.92
C GLU A 28 1.09 -7.15 -14.84
N GLU A 29 0.34 -8.24 -14.80
CA GLU A 29 -1.10 -8.11 -14.72
C GLU A 29 -1.55 -7.42 -13.46
N ILE A 30 -0.81 -7.57 -12.40
CA ILE A 30 -1.15 -6.87 -11.18
C ILE A 30 -0.83 -5.39 -11.29
N VAL A 31 0.27 -5.08 -11.95
CA VAL A 31 0.61 -3.69 -12.16
C VAL A 31 -0.46 -3.01 -13.03
N ASP A 32 -0.95 -3.72 -14.05
CA ASP A 32 -1.98 -3.17 -14.89
C ASP A 32 -3.26 -2.90 -14.10
N SER A 33 -3.61 -3.81 -13.22
CA SER A 33 -4.78 -3.62 -12.40
C SER A 33 -4.61 -2.45 -11.44
N LEU A 34 -3.42 -2.31 -10.90
CA LEU A 34 -3.14 -1.20 -10.01
C LEU A 34 -3.28 0.13 -10.76
N ASP A 35 -2.81 0.16 -12.00
CA ASP A 35 -2.89 1.37 -12.78
C ASP A 35 -4.32 1.75 -13.06
N GLU A 36 -5.17 0.76 -13.27
CA GLU A 36 -6.57 1.02 -13.50
C GLU A 36 -7.22 1.59 -12.25
N ILE A 37 -6.93 0.99 -11.11
CA ILE A 37 -7.51 1.46 -9.87
C ILE A 37 -6.98 2.86 -9.55
N ALA A 38 -5.72 3.09 -9.85
CA ALA A 38 -5.14 4.39 -9.59
C ALA A 38 -5.86 5.46 -10.40
N ALA A 39 -6.13 5.16 -11.65
CA ALA A 39 -6.81 6.13 -12.50
C ALA A 39 -8.22 6.39 -12.00
N GLU A 40 -8.91 5.34 -11.60
CA GLU A 40 -10.28 5.50 -11.17
C GLU A 40 -10.41 6.16 -9.81
N SER A 41 -9.46 5.94 -8.95
CA SER A 41 -9.53 6.49 -7.61
C SER A 41 -8.78 7.80 -7.46
N ASN A 42 -8.09 8.20 -8.51
CA ASN A 42 -7.30 9.42 -8.47
C ASN A 42 -6.24 9.35 -7.40
N ARG A 43 -5.65 8.18 -7.22
CA ARG A 43 -4.59 7.99 -6.27
C ARG A 43 -3.37 7.48 -7.00
N SER A 44 -2.21 7.62 -6.40
CA SER A 44 -1.00 7.14 -7.05
C SER A 44 -0.87 5.65 -6.84
N ARG A 45 -0.11 5.00 -7.70
CA ARG A 45 0.13 3.59 -7.57
C ARG A 45 0.80 3.29 -6.23
N ASN A 46 1.74 4.12 -5.84
CA ASN A 46 2.44 3.90 -4.59
C ASN A 46 1.50 3.96 -3.40
N GLU A 47 0.58 4.87 -3.43
CA GLU A 47 -0.40 5.02 -2.38
C GLU A 47 -1.26 3.79 -2.29
N LEU A 48 -1.70 3.27 -3.44
CA LEU A 48 -2.53 2.08 -3.46
C LEU A 48 -1.78 0.87 -2.97
N ILE A 49 -0.52 0.74 -3.34
CA ILE A 49 0.26 -0.38 -2.90
C ILE A 49 0.35 -0.39 -1.38
N ASN A 50 0.60 0.75 -0.79
CA ASN A 50 0.67 0.81 0.66
C ASN A 50 -0.65 0.47 1.32
N MET A 51 -1.75 0.94 0.76
CA MET A 51 -3.05 0.65 1.30
C MET A 51 -3.34 -0.83 1.23
N MET A 52 -3.01 -1.45 0.11
CA MET A 52 -3.29 -2.85 -0.07
C MET A 52 -2.40 -3.73 0.77
N LEU A 53 -1.14 -3.34 0.93
CA LEU A 53 -0.25 -4.10 1.76
C LEU A 53 -0.70 -4.04 3.22
N GLU A 54 -1.11 -2.90 3.66
CA GLU A 54 -1.56 -2.75 5.02
C GLU A 54 -2.80 -3.59 5.25
N PHE A 55 -3.72 -3.56 4.32
CA PHE A 55 -4.92 -4.36 4.43
C PHE A 55 -4.56 -5.83 4.43
N GLY A 56 -3.68 -6.25 3.55
CA GLY A 56 -3.30 -7.64 3.45
C GLY A 56 -2.62 -8.14 4.71
N VAL A 57 -1.71 -7.37 5.25
CA VAL A 57 -1.01 -7.77 6.44
C VAL A 57 -1.96 -7.88 7.62
N ASN A 58 -2.90 -6.96 7.72
CA ASN A 58 -3.83 -6.97 8.84
C ASN A 58 -4.93 -8.01 8.72
N ASN A 59 -5.10 -8.55 7.53
CA ASN A 59 -6.14 -9.53 7.31
C ASN A 59 -5.61 -10.87 6.84
N CYS A 60 -4.40 -11.14 7.15
CA CYS A 60 -3.73 -12.34 6.71
C CYS A 60 -3.82 -13.39 7.78
N GLU A 61 -3.94 -14.62 7.36
CA GLU A 61 -4.02 -15.70 8.29
C GLU A 61 -3.11 -16.79 7.80
N ILE A 62 -2.27 -17.32 8.66
CA ILE A 62 -1.35 -18.36 8.27
C ILE A 62 -2.00 -19.69 8.48
N GLU A 63 -2.09 -20.44 7.39
CA GLU A 63 -2.69 -21.74 7.45
C GLU A 63 -1.63 -22.76 7.47
N GLU A 64 -1.63 -23.64 8.43
CA GLU A 64 -0.64 -24.69 8.48
C GLU A 64 -1.19 -25.88 7.88
N LYS A 65 -0.47 -26.52 7.03
CA LYS A 65 -0.95 -27.71 6.37
C LYS A 65 -0.49 -28.95 7.00
#